data_ad1ff95a290711757d4f5cb9078f6df9
#
_entry.id   ad1ff95a290711757d4f5cb9078f6df9
#
_cell.length_a   1.000
_cell.length_b   1.000
_cell.length_c   1.000
_cell.angle_alpha   90.00
_cell.angle_beta   90.00
_cell.angle_gamma   90.00
#
_symmetry.space_group_name_H-M   'P 1'
#
loop_
_entity.id
_entity.type
_entity.pdbx_description
1 polymer ?
#
loop_
_entity_poly.entity_id
_entity_poly.type
_entity_poly.pdbx_seq_one_letter_code
_entity_poly.pdbx_strand_id
1 'polypeptide(L)'
;SRQIHRSNPPSDSVEEYYRRSVYVPYLDSIISSLQLRFSSENGPCFSIFKLYPPEMAKLTLDDFKRIVQHIHSIYGYDNFIEEANTWYQVWSSREFQVNQLGFIDMFNEAILFPAVRKAICTAMALPVSTCTVERSF
;
A
#
# COMPACT_ATOMS: atom_id res chain seq x y z
N SER A 1 39.84 9.06 21.62
CA SER A 1 39.86 9.39 20.18
C SER A 1 38.87 10.53 19.91
N ARG A 2 39.39 11.67 19.47
CA ARG A 2 38.58 12.83 19.09
C ARG A 2 37.82 12.48 17.80
N GLN A 3 36.52 12.60 17.82
CA GLN A 3 35.64 12.42 16.66
C GLN A 3 35.92 13.54 15.64
N ILE A 4 36.62 13.21 14.56
CA ILE A 4 37.15 14.18 13.56
C ILE A 4 36.06 14.56 12.50
N HIS A 5 34.84 13.97 12.53
CA HIS A 5 33.83 14.12 11.51
C HIS A 5 32.50 14.74 11.96
N ARG A 6 32.54 15.65 12.95
CA ARG A 6 31.39 16.58 13.12
C ARG A 6 31.74 17.89 12.44
N SER A 7 31.45 17.99 11.14
CA SER A 7 31.33 19.31 10.52
C SER A 7 30.03 19.93 11.05
N ASN A 8 30.17 20.78 12.07
CA ASN A 8 29.07 21.66 12.46
C ASN A 8 28.76 22.55 11.25
N PRO A 9 27.55 22.45 10.65
CA PRO A 9 27.20 23.36 9.55
C PRO A 9 27.23 24.80 10.08
N PRO A 10 27.89 25.71 9.37
CA PRO A 10 27.92 27.13 9.77
C PRO A 10 26.48 27.65 9.80
N SER A 11 26.07 28.26 10.89
CA SER A 11 24.73 28.81 11.09
C SER A 11 24.81 30.14 11.79
N ASP A 12 24.00 31.13 11.31
CA ASP A 12 23.96 32.48 11.85
C ASP A 12 23.03 32.57 13.08
N SER A 13 22.22 31.54 13.35
CA SER A 13 21.35 31.45 14.52
C SER A 13 21.24 30.02 15.06
N VAL A 14 20.84 29.90 16.33
CA VAL A 14 20.59 28.62 16.99
C VAL A 14 19.46 27.85 16.28
N GLU A 15 18.42 28.55 15.83
CA GLU A 15 17.32 27.96 15.08
C GLU A 15 17.80 27.37 13.75
N GLU A 16 18.61 28.11 13.00
CA GLU A 16 19.17 27.63 11.74
C GLU A 16 20.11 26.45 11.95
N TYR A 17 20.87 26.43 13.04
CA TYR A 17 21.70 25.28 13.41
C TYR A 17 20.83 24.01 13.59
N TYR A 18 19.76 24.06 14.39
CA TYR A 18 18.87 22.89 14.60
C TYR A 18 18.12 22.50 13.33
N ARG A 19 17.72 23.48 12.54
CA ARG A 19 17.08 23.22 11.25
C ARG A 19 17.99 22.40 10.32
N ARG A 20 19.26 22.80 10.18
CA ARG A 20 20.22 22.15 9.28
C ARG A 20 20.79 20.84 9.86
N SER A 21 21.02 20.77 11.16
CA SER A 21 21.70 19.64 11.78
C SER A 21 20.77 18.51 12.22
N VAL A 22 19.50 18.79 12.48
CA VAL A 22 18.53 17.83 13.00
C VAL A 22 17.31 17.71 12.09
N TYR A 23 16.62 18.82 11.83
CA TYR A 23 15.31 18.79 11.18
C TYR A 23 15.40 18.35 9.72
N VAL A 24 16.30 18.93 8.93
CA VAL A 24 16.48 18.57 7.52
C VAL A 24 16.95 17.12 7.37
N PRO A 25 18.01 16.63 8.06
CA PRO A 25 18.41 15.22 7.99
C PRO A 25 17.32 14.25 8.43
N TYR A 26 16.52 14.62 9.43
CA TYR A 26 15.37 13.81 9.86
C TYR A 26 14.30 13.69 8.77
N LEU A 27 13.93 14.81 8.15
CA LEU A 27 12.99 14.79 7.03
C LEU A 27 13.53 14.00 5.83
N ASP A 28 14.80 14.19 5.47
CA ASP A 28 15.44 13.46 4.38
C ASP A 28 15.44 11.94 4.65
N SER A 29 15.67 11.55 5.91
CA SER A 29 15.59 10.14 6.32
C SER A 29 14.18 9.57 6.17
N ILE A 30 13.14 10.33 6.57
CA ILE A 30 11.73 9.93 6.40
C ILE A 30 11.39 9.83 4.91
N ILE A 31 11.73 10.86 4.12
CA ILE A 31 11.46 10.88 2.69
C ILE A 31 12.14 9.69 2.00
N SER A 32 13.41 9.43 2.30
CA SER A 32 14.16 8.31 1.74
C SER A 32 13.54 6.96 2.12
N SER A 33 13.08 6.81 3.37
CA SER A 33 12.39 5.60 3.84
C SER A 33 11.05 5.40 3.12
N LEU A 34 10.29 6.47 2.90
CA LEU A 34 9.04 6.43 2.15
C LEU A 34 9.28 6.11 0.68
N GLN A 35 10.28 6.74 0.06
CA GLN A 35 10.65 6.47 -1.33
C GLN A 35 11.08 5.03 -1.54
N LEU A 36 11.84 4.45 -0.61
CA LEU A 36 12.22 3.03 -0.67
C LEU A 36 11.00 2.13 -0.53
N ARG A 37 10.10 2.42 0.41
CA ARG A 37 8.89 1.62 0.66
C ARG A 37 7.91 1.67 -0.52
N PHE A 38 7.73 2.83 -1.12
CA PHE A 38 6.82 3.07 -2.25
C PHE A 38 7.57 3.21 -3.59
N SER A 39 8.75 2.59 -3.70
CA SER A 39 9.52 2.55 -4.95
C SER A 39 8.74 1.83 -6.06
N SER A 40 9.18 2.02 -7.29
CA SER A 40 8.65 1.28 -8.44
C SER A 40 8.79 -0.23 -8.31
N GLU A 41 9.73 -0.71 -7.51
CA GLU A 41 9.94 -2.14 -7.23
C GLU A 41 8.91 -2.70 -6.24
N ASN A 42 8.55 -1.91 -5.21
CA ASN A 42 7.59 -2.32 -4.17
C ASN A 42 6.16 -1.88 -4.51
N GLY A 43 6.00 -0.83 -5.30
CA GLY A 43 4.70 -0.31 -5.74
C GLY A 43 3.76 -1.36 -6.32
N PRO A 44 4.25 -2.28 -7.17
CA PRO A 44 3.44 -3.35 -7.75
C PRO A 44 2.74 -4.25 -6.73
N CYS A 45 3.38 -4.53 -5.58
CA CYS A 45 2.78 -5.34 -4.53
C CYS A 45 1.48 -4.72 -3.96
N PHE A 46 1.37 -3.40 -3.97
CA PHE A 46 0.19 -2.68 -3.49
C PHE A 46 -0.97 -2.67 -4.49
N SER A 47 -0.78 -3.16 -5.72
CA SER A 47 -1.87 -3.29 -6.71
C SER A 47 -3.01 -4.15 -6.20
N ILE A 48 -2.75 -5.05 -5.26
CA ILE A 48 -3.73 -5.90 -4.61
C ILE A 48 -4.86 -5.12 -3.91
N PHE A 49 -4.62 -3.88 -3.47
CA PHE A 49 -5.65 -3.01 -2.89
C PHE A 49 -6.70 -2.55 -3.92
N LYS A 50 -6.43 -2.69 -5.22
CA LYS A 50 -7.39 -2.42 -6.29
C LYS A 50 -8.51 -3.47 -6.40
N LEU A 51 -8.40 -4.57 -5.67
CA LEU A 51 -9.50 -5.54 -5.49
C LEU A 51 -10.60 -5.02 -4.55
N TYR A 52 -10.33 -3.95 -3.80
CA TYR A 52 -11.33 -3.31 -2.93
C TYR A 52 -12.41 -2.65 -3.79
N PRO A 53 -13.71 -3.01 -3.60
CA PRO A 53 -14.78 -2.58 -4.50
C PRO A 53 -14.87 -1.06 -4.73
N PRO A 54 -14.73 -0.17 -3.74
CA PRO A 54 -14.72 1.27 -3.97
C PRO A 54 -13.56 1.76 -4.84
N GLU A 55 -12.40 1.09 -4.80
CA GLU A 55 -11.27 1.42 -5.69
C GLU A 55 -11.43 0.79 -7.06
N MET A 56 -11.96 -0.42 -7.11
CA MET A 56 -12.26 -1.16 -8.33
C MET A 56 -13.31 -0.44 -9.19
N ALA A 57 -14.33 0.17 -8.58
CA ALA A 57 -15.38 0.92 -9.27
C ALA A 57 -14.86 2.15 -10.04
N LYS A 58 -13.66 2.64 -9.69
CA LYS A 58 -13.00 3.76 -10.39
C LYS A 58 -12.26 3.31 -11.66
N LEU A 59 -12.14 2.00 -11.90
CA LEU A 59 -11.36 1.42 -12.97
C LEU A 59 -12.26 0.97 -14.12
N THR A 60 -11.75 1.07 -15.33
CA THR A 60 -12.36 0.40 -16.49
C THR A 60 -12.08 -1.11 -16.40
N LEU A 61 -12.90 -1.91 -17.10
CA LEU A 61 -12.72 -3.36 -17.14
C LEU A 61 -11.33 -3.74 -17.69
N ASP A 62 -10.83 -3.02 -18.68
CA ASP A 62 -9.52 -3.31 -19.29
C ASP A 62 -8.36 -2.97 -18.34
N ASP A 63 -8.47 -1.86 -17.61
CA ASP A 63 -7.48 -1.50 -16.60
C ASP A 63 -7.49 -2.50 -15.45
N PHE A 64 -8.68 -2.93 -15.01
CA PHE A 64 -8.82 -3.95 -13.98
C PHE A 64 -8.17 -5.27 -14.41
N LYS A 65 -8.42 -5.74 -15.64
CA LYS A 65 -7.80 -6.96 -16.15
C LYS A 65 -6.27 -6.88 -16.16
N ARG A 66 -5.69 -5.74 -16.55
CA ARG A 66 -4.23 -5.54 -16.50
C ARG A 66 -3.70 -5.65 -15.07
N ILE A 67 -4.40 -5.04 -14.11
CA ILE A 67 -4.05 -5.10 -12.69
C ILE A 67 -4.15 -6.54 -12.17
N VAL A 68 -5.20 -7.27 -12.52
CA VAL A 68 -5.38 -8.68 -12.13
C VAL A 68 -4.24 -9.56 -12.66
N GLN A 69 -3.86 -9.40 -13.93
CA GLN A 69 -2.71 -10.11 -14.50
C GLN A 69 -1.42 -9.77 -13.77
N HIS A 70 -1.24 -8.51 -13.43
CA HIS A 70 -0.07 -8.06 -12.67
C HIS A 70 -0.03 -8.65 -11.27
N ILE A 71 -1.15 -8.65 -10.53
CA ILE A 71 -1.25 -9.30 -9.22
C ILE A 71 -0.95 -10.80 -9.35
N HIS A 72 -1.51 -11.46 -10.36
CA HIS A 72 -1.26 -12.88 -10.60
C HIS A 72 0.22 -13.16 -10.88
N SER A 73 0.91 -12.31 -11.63
CA SER A 73 2.35 -12.45 -11.91
C SER A 73 3.23 -12.34 -10.65
N ILE A 74 2.78 -11.56 -9.65
CA ILE A 74 3.52 -11.37 -8.39
C ILE A 74 3.23 -12.48 -7.38
N TYR A 75 1.96 -12.83 -7.21
CA TYR A 75 1.51 -13.69 -6.11
C TYR A 75 1.18 -15.12 -6.53
N GLY A 76 0.91 -15.39 -7.81
CA GLY A 76 0.71 -16.71 -8.37
C GLY A 76 -0.47 -17.52 -7.78
N TYR A 77 -1.57 -16.85 -7.40
CA TYR A 77 -2.73 -17.56 -6.87
C TYR A 77 -3.45 -18.37 -7.97
N ASP A 78 -3.75 -19.63 -7.68
CA ASP A 78 -4.51 -20.49 -8.60
C ASP A 78 -5.92 -19.95 -8.83
N ASN A 79 -6.42 -20.01 -10.07
CA ASN A 79 -7.74 -19.54 -10.52
C ASN A 79 -8.05 -18.05 -10.23
N PHE A 80 -7.02 -17.26 -9.88
CA PHE A 80 -7.22 -15.89 -9.45
C PHE A 80 -7.80 -15.00 -10.55
N ILE A 81 -7.39 -15.19 -11.80
CA ILE A 81 -7.81 -14.33 -12.92
C ILE A 81 -9.31 -14.48 -13.15
N GLU A 82 -9.82 -15.71 -13.17
CA GLU A 82 -11.23 -16.04 -13.38
C GLU A 82 -12.09 -15.53 -12.22
N GLU A 83 -11.65 -15.78 -11.00
CA GLU A 83 -12.36 -15.33 -9.80
C GLU A 83 -12.39 -13.78 -9.71
N ALA A 84 -11.28 -13.12 -9.99
CA ALA A 84 -11.22 -11.66 -9.97
C ALA A 84 -12.10 -11.01 -11.05
N ASN A 85 -12.19 -11.59 -12.24
CA ASN A 85 -13.09 -11.12 -13.28
C ASN A 85 -14.57 -11.27 -12.85
N THR A 86 -14.93 -12.40 -12.24
CA THR A 86 -16.28 -12.62 -11.70
C THR A 86 -16.57 -11.68 -10.53
N TRP A 87 -15.58 -11.46 -9.66
CA TRP A 87 -15.63 -10.49 -8.56
C TRP A 87 -15.94 -9.08 -9.07
N TYR A 88 -15.24 -8.64 -10.13
CA TYR A 88 -15.51 -7.35 -10.77
C TYR A 88 -16.96 -7.24 -11.28
N GLN A 89 -17.45 -8.28 -11.95
CA GLN A 89 -18.82 -8.27 -12.48
C GLN A 89 -19.87 -8.19 -11.37
N VAL A 90 -19.70 -8.95 -10.29
CA VAL A 90 -20.60 -8.95 -9.12
C VAL A 90 -20.68 -7.55 -8.50
N TRP A 91 -19.54 -6.89 -8.31
CA TRP A 91 -19.52 -5.57 -7.68
C TRP A 91 -19.91 -4.44 -8.61
N SER A 92 -19.60 -4.54 -9.90
CA SER A 92 -20.04 -3.56 -10.91
C SER A 92 -21.56 -3.52 -11.09
N SER A 93 -22.25 -4.63 -10.79
CA SER A 93 -23.71 -4.69 -10.80
C SER A 93 -24.38 -4.13 -9.54
N ARG A 94 -23.59 -3.84 -8.48
CA ARG A 94 -24.09 -3.39 -7.16
C ARG A 94 -23.81 -1.90 -6.89
N GLU A 95 -24.07 -1.03 -7.85
CA GLU A 95 -23.69 0.40 -7.84
C GLU A 95 -23.93 1.17 -6.53
N PHE A 96 -24.96 0.81 -5.74
CA PHE A 96 -25.37 1.57 -4.55
C PHE A 96 -24.67 1.19 -3.24
N GLN A 97 -24.09 0.01 -3.12
CA GLN A 97 -23.54 -0.50 -1.85
C GLN A 97 -22.03 -0.33 -1.70
N VAL A 98 -21.34 0.04 -2.77
CA VAL A 98 -19.87 0.06 -2.83
C VAL A 98 -19.25 1.09 -1.89
N ASN A 99 -19.89 2.23 -1.69
CA ASN A 99 -19.32 3.34 -0.90
C ASN A 99 -19.47 3.17 0.63
N GLN A 100 -20.30 2.24 1.10
CA GLN A 100 -20.54 2.00 2.52
C GLN A 100 -19.92 0.68 3.01
N LEU A 101 -19.28 -0.06 2.13
CA LEU A 101 -18.74 -1.37 2.44
C LEU A 101 -17.49 -1.26 3.32
N GLY A 102 -17.54 -1.86 4.49
CA GLY A 102 -16.37 -2.06 5.33
C GLY A 102 -15.45 -3.14 4.76
N PHE A 103 -14.17 -3.08 5.11
CA PHE A 103 -13.19 -4.07 4.63
C PHE A 103 -13.52 -5.50 5.11
N ILE A 104 -14.05 -5.62 6.33
CA ILE A 104 -14.48 -6.91 6.91
C ILE A 104 -15.68 -7.47 6.16
N ASP A 105 -16.63 -6.60 5.76
CA ASP A 105 -17.81 -7.03 5.02
C ASP A 105 -17.41 -7.56 3.65
N MET A 106 -16.49 -6.86 2.96
CA MET A 106 -15.89 -7.33 1.72
C MET A 106 -15.23 -8.70 1.88
N PHE A 107 -14.50 -8.91 2.96
CA PHE A 107 -13.83 -10.18 3.24
C PHE A 107 -14.84 -11.32 3.43
N ASN A 108 -15.97 -11.05 4.05
CA ASN A 108 -17.06 -12.02 4.22
C ASN A 108 -17.74 -12.33 2.89
N GLU A 109 -17.98 -11.34 2.04
CA GLU A 109 -18.52 -11.53 0.69
C GLU A 109 -17.58 -12.36 -0.22
N ALA A 110 -16.28 -12.29 0.01
CA ALA A 110 -15.28 -13.04 -0.74
C ALA A 110 -15.24 -14.56 -0.42
N ILE A 111 -16.17 -15.09 0.39
CA ILE A 111 -16.20 -16.50 0.77
C ILE A 111 -16.36 -17.45 -0.44
N LEU A 112 -17.06 -16.99 -1.47
CA LEU A 112 -17.28 -17.73 -2.72
C LEU A 112 -16.10 -17.59 -3.72
N PHE A 113 -15.10 -16.78 -3.41
CA PHE A 113 -13.95 -16.46 -4.24
C PHE A 113 -12.66 -16.73 -3.47
N PRO A 114 -12.25 -18.01 -3.29
CA PRO A 114 -11.12 -18.35 -2.41
C PRO A 114 -9.79 -17.71 -2.81
N ALA A 115 -9.50 -17.55 -4.11
CA ALA A 115 -8.28 -16.90 -4.57
C ALA A 115 -8.32 -15.37 -4.32
N VAL A 116 -9.46 -14.73 -4.58
CA VAL A 116 -9.67 -13.31 -4.24
C VAL A 116 -9.59 -13.11 -2.74
N ARG A 117 -10.20 -13.98 -1.94
CA ARG A 117 -10.14 -13.94 -0.48
C ARG A 117 -8.71 -14.06 0.04
N LYS A 118 -7.91 -14.96 -0.55
CA LYS A 118 -6.48 -15.11 -0.22
C LYS A 118 -5.70 -13.84 -0.56
N ALA A 119 -5.99 -13.22 -1.70
CA ALA A 119 -5.39 -11.94 -2.08
C ALA A 119 -5.76 -10.82 -1.10
N ILE A 120 -7.02 -10.75 -0.66
CA ILE A 120 -7.47 -9.80 0.36
C ILE A 120 -6.76 -10.02 1.68
N CYS A 121 -6.58 -11.26 2.14
CA CYS A 121 -5.79 -11.60 3.33
C CYS A 121 -4.35 -11.10 3.20
N THR A 122 -3.73 -11.28 2.04
CA THR A 122 -2.39 -10.78 1.76
C THR A 122 -2.35 -9.25 1.85
N ALA A 123 -3.34 -8.56 1.25
CA ALA A 123 -3.46 -7.10 1.35
C ALA A 123 -3.56 -6.62 2.80
N MET A 124 -4.33 -7.33 3.65
CA MET A 124 -4.45 -7.02 5.08
C MET A 124 -3.14 -7.21 5.84
N ALA A 125 -2.30 -8.15 5.41
CA ALA A 125 -1.01 -8.43 6.02
C ALA A 125 0.10 -7.48 5.57
N LEU A 126 -0.10 -6.76 4.44
CA LEU A 126 0.89 -5.78 3.98
C LEU A 126 0.95 -4.60 4.95
N PRO A 127 2.13 -4.24 5.46
CA PRO A 127 2.28 -3.15 6.40
C PRO A 127 2.06 -1.80 5.71
N VAL A 128 0.89 -1.23 5.87
CA VAL A 128 0.58 0.13 5.40
C VAL A 128 1.23 1.17 6.30
N SER A 129 1.35 0.89 7.60
CA SER A 129 2.13 1.69 8.53
C SER A 129 2.70 0.83 9.67
N THR A 130 3.91 1.16 10.13
CA THR A 130 4.56 0.54 11.28
C THR A 130 4.13 1.17 12.62
N CYS A 131 3.35 2.25 12.57
CA CYS A 131 2.99 3.05 13.76
C CYS A 131 2.30 2.27 14.87
N THR A 132 1.60 1.18 14.56
CA THR A 132 0.92 0.35 15.56
C THR A 132 1.89 -0.58 16.28
N VAL A 133 2.93 -1.06 15.60
CA VAL A 133 3.94 -1.96 16.15
C VAL A 133 4.93 -1.18 17.04
N GLU A 134 5.33 0.01 16.61
CA GLU A 134 6.27 0.86 17.35
C GLU A 134 5.69 1.39 18.68
N ARG A 135 4.35 1.49 18.80
CA ARG A 135 3.69 1.88 20.07
C ARG A 135 3.56 0.74 21.08
N SER A 136 3.90 -0.49 20.70
CA SER A 136 3.82 -1.68 21.56
C SER A 136 5.13 -1.97 22.31
N PHE A 137 6.15 -1.18 22.08
CA PHE A 137 7.44 -1.16 22.76
C PHE A 137 7.61 0.18 23.49
#